data_c0d56de53100a7b6283f88d70e39f21a
#
_entry.id   c0d56de53100a7b6283f88d70e39f21a
#
_cell.length_a   1.000
_cell.length_b   1.000
_cell.length_c   1.000
_cell.angle_alpha   90.00
_cell.angle_beta   90.00
_cell.angle_gamma   90.00
#
_symmetry.space_group_name_H-M   'P 1'
#
loop_
_entity.id
_entity.type
_entity.pdbx_description
1 polymer ?
#
loop_
_entity_poly.entity_id
_entity_poly.type
_entity_poly.pdbx_seq_one_letter_code
_entity_poly.pdbx_strand_id
1 'polypeptide(L)'
;MADIKVTAIQQEHLDEVGQFLHGTLNRKIAAAAWVASITHPWSELRPNYGMQLRDGAKLVGVFCAIYSDQTIDGRPEKVCNPHSWCVLEDYRNHAIGLVLALVKQRGYHFTMLTPNPKVAEIFRQLGFKDLKREIAIFTNLPVPLAGGIRESRPAAIPALLSPTVRRDYELHRDIPWLHFLAFGKPQDICLIAYKVGRWKRLPSARIIHVSDRGAFARHLSLLRNHFLLVKGLATTSIETRF
;
A
#
# COMPACT_ATOMS: atom_id res chain seq x y z
N MET A 1 -31.95 -7.47 -24.10
CA MET A 1 -31.56 -6.48 -23.08
C MET A 1 -30.26 -6.94 -22.45
N ALA A 2 -29.32 -6.05 -22.19
CA ALA A 2 -28.10 -6.39 -21.48
C ALA A 2 -28.44 -6.89 -20.07
N ASP A 3 -27.92 -8.05 -19.67
CA ASP A 3 -28.12 -8.62 -18.33
C ASP A 3 -26.98 -8.14 -17.39
N ILE A 4 -27.02 -6.85 -17.06
CA ILE A 4 -25.98 -6.17 -16.29
C ILE A 4 -26.14 -6.48 -14.80
N LYS A 5 -25.14 -7.13 -14.20
CA LYS A 5 -25.14 -7.49 -12.78
C LYS A 5 -23.83 -7.06 -12.10
N VAL A 6 -23.96 -6.56 -10.87
CA VAL A 6 -22.83 -6.35 -9.96
C VAL A 6 -22.80 -7.48 -8.95
N THR A 7 -21.69 -8.20 -8.88
CA THR A 7 -21.48 -9.31 -7.95
C THR A 7 -20.12 -9.20 -7.27
N ALA A 8 -19.92 -9.93 -6.17
CA ALA A 8 -18.62 -9.97 -5.50
C ALA A 8 -17.60 -10.77 -6.33
N ILE A 9 -16.34 -10.30 -6.31
CA ILE A 9 -15.21 -11.08 -6.83
C ILE A 9 -14.86 -12.12 -5.79
N GLN A 10 -14.96 -13.41 -6.15
CA GLN A 10 -14.56 -14.54 -5.33
C GLN A 10 -13.28 -15.17 -5.87
N GLN A 11 -12.73 -16.16 -5.16
CA GLN A 11 -11.47 -16.82 -5.50
C GLN A 11 -11.46 -17.37 -6.94
N GLU A 12 -12.55 -17.96 -7.38
CA GLU A 12 -12.71 -18.54 -8.72
C GLU A 12 -12.69 -17.51 -9.86
N HIS A 13 -12.90 -16.23 -9.56
CA HIS A 13 -12.89 -15.14 -10.54
C HIS A 13 -11.52 -14.50 -10.74
N LEU A 14 -10.53 -14.79 -9.88
CA LEU A 14 -9.29 -14.04 -9.83
C LEU A 14 -8.48 -14.08 -11.13
N ASP A 15 -8.41 -15.23 -11.77
CA ASP A 15 -7.66 -15.38 -13.02
C ASP A 15 -8.27 -14.53 -14.14
N GLU A 16 -9.60 -14.55 -14.28
CA GLU A 16 -10.33 -13.72 -15.25
C GLU A 16 -10.15 -12.22 -14.95
N VAL A 17 -10.22 -11.84 -13.66
CA VAL A 17 -9.98 -10.45 -13.21
C VAL A 17 -8.55 -10.02 -13.53
N GLY A 18 -7.57 -10.88 -13.29
CA GLY A 18 -6.16 -10.61 -13.61
C GLY A 18 -5.95 -10.39 -15.12
N GLN A 19 -6.55 -11.23 -15.96
CA GLN A 19 -6.52 -11.08 -17.43
C GLN A 19 -7.22 -9.78 -17.88
N PHE A 20 -8.38 -9.49 -17.30
CA PHE A 20 -9.13 -8.27 -17.58
C PHE A 20 -8.31 -7.01 -17.26
N LEU A 21 -7.68 -6.94 -16.09
CA LEU A 21 -6.84 -5.82 -15.68
C LEU A 21 -5.58 -5.69 -16.56
N HIS A 22 -4.95 -6.80 -16.91
CA HIS A 22 -3.82 -6.82 -17.84
C HIS A 22 -4.24 -6.25 -19.21
N GLY A 23 -5.33 -6.72 -19.78
CA GLY A 23 -5.79 -6.31 -21.10
C GLY A 23 -6.30 -4.87 -21.16
N THR A 24 -6.93 -4.39 -20.07
CA THR A 24 -7.73 -3.16 -20.09
C THR A 24 -7.08 -2.01 -19.33
N LEU A 25 -6.49 -2.28 -18.15
CA LEU A 25 -5.94 -1.23 -17.29
C LEU A 25 -4.45 -0.96 -17.55
N ASN A 26 -3.63 -2.01 -17.53
CA ASN A 26 -2.19 -1.86 -17.78
C ASN A 26 -1.54 -3.15 -18.29
N ARG A 27 -1.23 -3.19 -19.59
CA ARG A 27 -0.58 -4.34 -20.24
C ARG A 27 0.86 -4.59 -19.83
N LYS A 28 1.51 -3.66 -19.14
CA LYS A 28 2.88 -3.85 -18.62
C LYS A 28 2.92 -4.72 -17.36
N ILE A 29 1.79 -4.91 -16.70
CA ILE A 29 1.67 -5.75 -15.50
C ILE A 29 1.04 -7.08 -15.92
N ALA A 30 1.75 -8.17 -15.72
CA ALA A 30 1.26 -9.51 -16.05
C ALA A 30 -0.01 -9.86 -15.25
N ALA A 31 -0.91 -10.68 -15.81
CA ALA A 31 -2.14 -11.08 -15.15
C ALA A 31 -1.91 -11.71 -13.78
N ALA A 32 -0.90 -12.59 -13.65
CA ALA A 32 -0.52 -13.19 -12.37
C ALA A 32 -0.05 -12.15 -11.34
N ALA A 33 0.62 -11.08 -11.76
CA ALA A 33 1.02 -10.00 -10.86
C ALA A 33 -0.17 -9.16 -10.39
N TRP A 34 -1.21 -8.99 -11.24
CA TRP A 34 -2.48 -8.41 -10.84
C TRP A 34 -3.17 -9.27 -9.78
N VAL A 35 -3.27 -10.59 -9.99
CA VAL A 35 -3.84 -11.52 -9.01
C VAL A 35 -3.07 -11.45 -7.69
N ALA A 36 -1.74 -11.51 -7.74
CA ALA A 36 -0.90 -11.39 -6.54
C ALA A 36 -1.15 -10.08 -5.79
N SER A 37 -1.39 -8.96 -6.48
CA SER A 37 -1.67 -7.66 -5.84
C SER A 37 -3.01 -7.60 -5.09
N ILE A 38 -3.94 -8.50 -5.42
CA ILE A 38 -5.30 -8.55 -4.83
C ILE A 38 -5.36 -9.56 -3.67
N THR A 39 -4.51 -10.59 -3.70
CA THR A 39 -4.60 -11.76 -2.82
C THR A 39 -3.73 -11.66 -1.55
N HIS A 40 -3.24 -10.48 -1.18
CA HIS A 40 -2.41 -10.30 0.01
C HIS A 40 -3.10 -10.76 1.30
N PRO A 41 -2.40 -11.47 2.20
CA PRO A 41 -2.98 -12.07 3.40
C PRO A 41 -3.02 -11.09 4.59
N TRP A 42 -3.44 -9.83 4.37
CA TRP A 42 -3.49 -8.80 5.42
C TRP A 42 -4.76 -8.83 6.27
N SER A 43 -5.74 -9.66 5.90
CA SER A 43 -6.88 -10.00 6.75
C SER A 43 -7.15 -11.50 6.65
N GLU A 44 -7.41 -12.13 7.78
CA GLU A 44 -7.77 -13.55 7.85
C GLU A 44 -9.18 -13.79 7.29
N LEU A 45 -10.07 -12.83 7.47
CA LEU A 45 -11.48 -12.92 7.09
C LEU A 45 -11.86 -11.83 6.09
N ARG A 46 -11.53 -12.07 4.82
CA ARG A 46 -12.00 -11.20 3.72
C ARG A 46 -13.33 -11.72 3.15
N PRO A 47 -14.34 -10.86 2.93
CA PRO A 47 -15.63 -11.30 2.40
C PRO A 47 -15.58 -11.58 0.89
N ASN A 48 -14.64 -10.94 0.18
CA ASN A 48 -14.45 -11.00 -1.27
C ASN A 48 -13.13 -10.34 -1.66
N TYR A 49 -12.89 -10.16 -2.96
CA TYR A 49 -11.73 -9.43 -3.50
C TYR A 49 -12.15 -8.12 -4.20
N GLY A 50 -13.35 -7.61 -3.91
CA GLY A 50 -13.97 -6.46 -4.54
C GLY A 50 -15.24 -6.82 -5.28
N MET A 51 -15.64 -5.95 -6.23
CA MET A 51 -16.86 -6.11 -7.02
C MET A 51 -16.54 -6.22 -8.51
N GLN A 52 -17.33 -7.00 -9.23
CA GLN A 52 -17.27 -7.14 -10.68
C GLN A 52 -18.62 -6.77 -11.31
N LEU A 53 -18.55 -6.22 -12.52
CA LEU A 53 -19.68 -5.90 -13.38
C LEU A 53 -19.68 -6.90 -14.53
N ARG A 54 -20.80 -7.58 -14.73
CA ARG A 54 -20.98 -8.55 -15.80
C ARG A 54 -22.15 -8.21 -16.69
N ASP A 55 -22.02 -8.50 -17.98
CA ASP A 55 -23.10 -8.55 -18.95
C ASP A 55 -23.28 -10.02 -19.38
N GLY A 56 -24.26 -10.69 -18.80
CA GLY A 56 -24.36 -12.13 -18.85
C GLY A 56 -23.10 -12.81 -18.30
N ALA A 57 -22.44 -13.62 -19.13
CA ALA A 57 -21.19 -14.29 -18.77
C ALA A 57 -19.93 -13.40 -18.92
N LYS A 58 -20.03 -12.27 -19.63
CA LYS A 58 -18.87 -11.41 -19.95
C LYS A 58 -18.51 -10.50 -18.78
N LEU A 59 -17.25 -10.53 -18.35
CA LEU A 59 -16.68 -9.53 -17.42
C LEU A 59 -16.46 -8.19 -18.15
N VAL A 60 -17.10 -7.13 -17.70
CA VAL A 60 -17.07 -5.79 -18.33
C VAL A 60 -16.55 -4.70 -17.40
N GLY A 61 -16.37 -4.99 -16.11
CA GLY A 61 -15.76 -4.06 -15.16
C GLY A 61 -15.41 -4.70 -13.83
N VAL A 62 -14.45 -4.12 -13.16
CA VAL A 62 -13.98 -4.53 -11.82
C VAL A 62 -13.69 -3.33 -10.95
N PHE A 63 -13.83 -3.51 -9.65
CA PHE A 63 -13.34 -2.63 -8.60
C PHE A 63 -12.81 -3.50 -7.48
N CYS A 64 -11.51 -3.73 -7.48
CA CYS A 64 -10.85 -4.63 -6.55
C CYS A 64 -10.74 -4.01 -5.16
N ALA A 65 -10.59 -4.83 -4.13
CA ALA A 65 -10.46 -4.41 -2.75
C ALA A 65 -9.45 -5.25 -2.00
N ILE A 66 -8.65 -4.59 -1.18
CA ILE A 66 -7.74 -5.21 -0.21
C ILE A 66 -8.33 -4.97 1.18
N TYR A 67 -8.44 -6.04 1.95
CA TYR A 67 -8.92 -5.99 3.33
C TYR A 67 -7.74 -6.18 4.27
N SER A 68 -7.75 -5.44 5.38
CA SER A 68 -6.75 -5.56 6.44
C SER A 68 -7.38 -5.36 7.81
N ASP A 69 -6.85 -6.07 8.81
CA ASP A 69 -7.18 -5.86 10.20
C ASP A 69 -6.12 -4.92 10.80
N GLN A 70 -6.57 -3.82 11.39
CA GLN A 70 -5.69 -2.77 11.92
C GLN A 70 -6.07 -2.43 13.36
N THR A 71 -5.13 -1.91 14.12
CA THR A 71 -5.42 -1.32 15.43
C THR A 71 -5.45 0.20 15.30
N ILE A 72 -6.62 0.79 15.50
CA ILE A 72 -6.83 2.25 15.46
C ILE A 72 -7.26 2.70 16.86
N ASP A 73 -6.51 3.61 17.46
CA ASP A 73 -6.74 4.09 18.84
C ASP A 73 -6.91 2.96 19.87
N GLY A 74 -6.11 1.90 19.74
CA GLY A 74 -6.12 0.73 20.60
C GLY A 74 -7.27 -0.26 20.36
N ARG A 75 -8.10 -0.06 19.34
CA ARG A 75 -9.22 -0.92 18.98
C ARG A 75 -8.95 -1.68 17.70
N PRO A 76 -9.32 -2.97 17.61
CA PRO A 76 -9.24 -3.72 16.35
C PRO A 76 -10.30 -3.20 15.38
N GLU A 77 -9.88 -2.79 14.21
CA GLU A 77 -10.73 -2.22 13.17
C GLU A 77 -10.48 -2.93 11.83
N LYS A 78 -11.56 -3.12 11.07
CA LYS A 78 -11.48 -3.71 9.73
C LYS A 78 -11.44 -2.62 8.68
N VAL A 79 -10.43 -2.65 7.83
CA VAL A 79 -10.21 -1.65 6.79
C VAL A 79 -10.35 -2.30 5.42
N CYS A 80 -11.06 -1.64 4.53
CA CYS A 80 -11.16 -1.97 3.12
C CYS A 80 -10.51 -0.85 2.29
N ASN A 81 -9.49 -1.20 1.51
CA ASN A 81 -8.83 -0.28 0.59
C ASN A 81 -9.15 -0.68 -0.87
N PRO A 82 -10.12 -0.02 -1.51
CA PRO A 82 -10.43 -0.23 -2.91
C PRO A 82 -9.26 0.19 -3.83
N HIS A 83 -9.08 -0.55 -4.92
CA HIS A 83 -8.09 -0.23 -5.94
C HIS A 83 -8.50 -0.79 -7.32
N SER A 84 -7.74 -0.45 -8.35
CA SER A 84 -7.92 -1.01 -9.71
C SER A 84 -9.36 -0.93 -10.23
N TRP A 85 -9.96 0.27 -10.14
CA TRP A 85 -11.28 0.51 -10.71
C TRP A 85 -11.16 0.64 -12.22
N CYS A 86 -11.71 -0.30 -12.95
CA CYS A 86 -11.64 -0.38 -14.39
C CYS A 86 -12.98 -0.91 -14.96
N VAL A 87 -13.57 -0.18 -15.91
CA VAL A 87 -14.81 -0.54 -16.59
C VAL A 87 -14.64 -0.26 -18.08
N LEU A 88 -15.10 -1.16 -18.94
CA LEU A 88 -15.12 -0.98 -20.39
C LEU A 88 -15.95 0.28 -20.76
N GLU A 89 -15.56 0.95 -21.86
CA GLU A 89 -16.14 2.22 -22.25
C GLU A 89 -17.67 2.19 -22.36
N ASP A 90 -18.20 1.20 -23.04
CA ASP A 90 -19.65 1.06 -23.30
C ASP A 90 -20.47 0.81 -22.00
N TYR A 91 -19.79 0.48 -20.89
CA TYR A 91 -20.44 0.15 -19.61
C TYR A 91 -20.14 1.17 -18.49
N ARG A 92 -19.53 2.34 -18.85
CA ARG A 92 -19.12 3.35 -17.84
C ARG A 92 -20.29 3.92 -17.05
N ASN A 93 -21.47 3.97 -17.62
CA ASN A 93 -22.70 4.38 -16.93
C ASN A 93 -23.09 3.49 -15.74
N HIS A 94 -22.59 2.24 -15.72
CA HIS A 94 -22.79 1.29 -14.62
C HIS A 94 -21.65 1.30 -13.58
N ALA A 95 -20.57 2.05 -13.83
CA ALA A 95 -19.34 2.00 -13.01
C ALA A 95 -19.57 2.37 -11.55
N ILE A 96 -20.45 3.34 -11.26
CA ILE A 96 -20.78 3.77 -9.90
C ILE A 96 -21.44 2.65 -9.09
N GLY A 97 -22.14 1.72 -9.74
CA GLY A 97 -22.75 0.56 -9.11
C GLY A 97 -21.75 -0.33 -8.38
N LEU A 98 -20.54 -0.49 -8.94
CA LEU A 98 -19.43 -1.21 -8.30
C LEU A 98 -19.01 -0.55 -6.99
N VAL A 99 -18.89 0.78 -6.99
CA VAL A 99 -18.51 1.56 -5.79
C VAL A 99 -19.56 1.41 -4.72
N LEU A 100 -20.85 1.65 -5.07
CA LEU A 100 -21.96 1.57 -4.13
C LEU A 100 -22.11 0.17 -3.55
N ALA A 101 -21.94 -0.89 -4.36
CA ALA A 101 -21.97 -2.26 -3.87
C ALA A 101 -20.84 -2.55 -2.87
N LEU A 102 -19.63 -2.02 -3.12
CA LEU A 102 -18.50 -2.21 -2.23
C LEU A 102 -18.67 -1.45 -0.91
N VAL A 103 -19.00 -0.16 -0.95
CA VAL A 103 -19.08 0.67 0.26
C VAL A 103 -20.31 0.39 1.13
N LYS A 104 -21.30 -0.35 0.61
CA LYS A 104 -22.45 -0.85 1.39
C LYS A 104 -22.08 -1.99 2.36
N GLN A 105 -20.89 -2.57 2.26
CA GLN A 105 -20.45 -3.62 3.19
C GLN A 105 -20.29 -3.03 4.59
N ARG A 106 -21.02 -3.58 5.55
CA ARG A 106 -21.01 -3.11 6.94
C ARG A 106 -19.77 -3.58 7.69
N GLY A 107 -19.35 -2.81 8.68
CA GLY A 107 -18.26 -3.17 9.58
C GLY A 107 -16.85 -2.93 9.02
N TYR A 108 -16.71 -2.11 7.97
CA TYR A 108 -15.43 -1.72 7.39
C TYR A 108 -15.26 -0.21 7.35
N HIS A 109 -14.03 0.24 7.63
CA HIS A 109 -13.58 1.58 7.29
C HIS A 109 -13.02 1.55 5.86
N PHE A 110 -13.55 2.40 5.00
CA PHE A 110 -13.11 2.48 3.60
C PHE A 110 -12.06 3.57 3.45
N THR A 111 -10.94 3.22 2.79
CA THR A 111 -9.85 4.16 2.50
C THR A 111 -9.53 4.15 1.01
N MET A 112 -9.39 5.31 0.39
CA MET A 112 -8.92 5.44 -0.99
C MET A 112 -7.57 6.18 -0.96
N LEU A 113 -6.47 5.43 -1.00
CA LEU A 113 -5.14 5.96 -0.71
C LEU A 113 -4.50 6.70 -1.88
N THR A 114 -4.79 6.31 -3.12
CA THR A 114 -4.14 6.85 -4.33
C THR A 114 -5.13 7.13 -5.46
N PRO A 115 -6.25 7.85 -5.21
CA PRO A 115 -7.20 8.18 -6.25
C PRO A 115 -6.58 9.20 -7.23
N ASN A 116 -6.93 9.08 -8.51
CA ASN A 116 -6.72 10.19 -9.42
C ASN A 116 -7.74 11.33 -9.13
N PRO A 117 -7.54 12.56 -9.64
CA PRO A 117 -8.41 13.69 -9.31
C PRO A 117 -9.90 13.46 -9.58
N LYS A 118 -10.25 12.78 -10.68
CA LYS A 118 -11.66 12.47 -11.02
C LYS A 118 -12.27 11.47 -10.03
N VAL A 119 -11.53 10.44 -9.67
CA VAL A 119 -11.95 9.44 -8.67
C VAL A 119 -12.08 10.09 -7.30
N ALA A 120 -11.14 10.94 -6.89
CA ALA A 120 -11.21 11.67 -5.63
C ALA A 120 -12.50 12.51 -5.51
N GLU A 121 -12.90 13.17 -6.60
CA GLU A 121 -14.14 13.95 -6.62
C GLU A 121 -15.37 13.08 -6.42
N ILE A 122 -15.47 11.95 -7.12
CA ILE A 122 -16.57 10.98 -6.92
C ILE A 122 -16.64 10.52 -5.46
N PHE A 123 -15.50 10.18 -4.85
CA PHE A 123 -15.48 9.72 -3.47
C PHE A 123 -15.85 10.83 -2.46
N ARG A 124 -15.50 12.11 -2.71
CA ARG A 124 -15.97 13.22 -1.89
C ARG A 124 -17.50 13.36 -1.95
N GLN A 125 -18.11 13.21 -3.13
CA GLN A 125 -19.57 13.21 -3.29
C GLN A 125 -20.25 12.06 -2.54
N LEU A 126 -19.53 10.94 -2.35
CA LEU A 126 -19.97 9.80 -1.53
C LEU A 126 -19.69 9.98 -0.03
N GLY A 127 -19.23 11.16 0.41
CA GLY A 127 -18.98 11.46 1.82
C GLY A 127 -17.61 11.09 2.35
N PHE A 128 -16.66 10.68 1.48
CA PHE A 128 -15.28 10.48 1.89
C PHE A 128 -14.61 11.81 2.21
N LYS A 129 -13.79 11.81 3.26
CA LYS A 129 -13.04 12.99 3.69
C LYS A 129 -11.60 12.90 3.21
N ASP A 130 -11.07 14.01 2.74
CA ASP A 130 -9.65 14.09 2.38
C ASP A 130 -8.77 13.92 3.63
N LEU A 131 -7.79 13.04 3.51
CA LEU A 131 -6.78 12.87 4.52
C LEU A 131 -5.71 13.95 4.33
N LYS A 132 -5.51 14.81 5.32
CA LYS A 132 -4.42 15.79 5.29
C LYS A 132 -3.09 15.05 5.20
N ARG A 133 -2.35 15.30 4.13
CA ARG A 133 -1.03 14.71 3.89
C ARG A 133 0.01 15.82 3.89
N GLU A 134 0.86 15.79 4.88
CA GLU A 134 2.05 16.62 4.94
C GLU A 134 3.27 15.73 4.74
N ILE A 135 4.17 16.14 3.86
CA ILE A 135 5.39 15.40 3.54
C ILE A 135 6.56 16.26 3.97
N ALA A 136 7.33 15.80 4.94
CA ALA A 136 8.63 16.36 5.26
C ALA A 136 9.67 15.80 4.28
N ILE A 137 10.50 16.70 3.74
CA ILE A 137 11.62 16.34 2.88
C ILE A 137 12.88 16.93 3.47
N PHE A 138 13.89 16.11 3.65
CA PHE A 138 15.18 16.54 4.16
C PHE A 138 16.35 15.95 3.35
N THR A 139 17.47 16.66 3.38
CA THR A 139 18.71 16.19 2.76
C THR A 139 19.45 15.23 3.68
N ASN A 140 20.02 14.19 3.10
CA ASN A 140 20.87 13.23 3.81
C ASN A 140 22.30 13.78 3.87
N LEU A 141 22.53 14.77 4.71
CA LEU A 141 23.88 15.30 4.93
C LEU A 141 24.66 14.35 5.86
N PRO A 142 25.97 14.17 5.61
CA PRO A 142 26.81 13.42 6.53
C PRO A 142 26.84 14.13 7.90
N VAL A 143 26.66 13.35 8.94
CA VAL A 143 26.75 13.82 10.32
C VAL A 143 27.75 12.95 11.07
N PRO A 144 28.41 13.46 12.14
CA PRO A 144 29.32 12.65 12.94
C PRO A 144 28.68 11.33 13.32
N LEU A 145 29.41 10.24 13.12
CA LEU A 145 28.91 8.88 13.33
C LEU A 145 28.77 8.61 14.83
N ALA A 146 27.54 8.55 15.31
CA ALA A 146 27.23 7.80 16.51
C ALA A 146 27.25 6.29 16.17
N GLY A 147 27.88 5.48 17.02
CA GLY A 147 27.87 4.03 16.85
C GLY A 147 26.42 3.48 16.85
N GLY A 148 26.17 2.46 16.06
CA GLY A 148 24.86 1.85 15.99
C GLY A 148 24.72 0.82 14.88
N ILE A 149 23.64 0.05 14.96
CA ILE A 149 23.27 -0.99 13.99
C ILE A 149 22.64 -0.33 12.77
N ARG A 150 22.97 -0.84 11.58
CA ARG A 150 22.37 -0.50 10.29
C ARG A 150 22.32 -1.75 9.44
N GLU A 151 21.21 -2.44 9.49
CA GLU A 151 21.06 -3.73 8.82
C GLU A 151 20.01 -3.65 7.71
N SER A 152 20.39 -3.97 6.49
CA SER A 152 19.50 -4.01 5.32
C SER A 152 19.48 -5.38 4.62
N ARG A 153 20.25 -6.36 5.10
CA ARG A 153 20.23 -7.71 4.56
C ARG A 153 18.97 -8.45 5.03
N PRO A 154 18.13 -8.97 4.10
CA PRO A 154 16.85 -9.58 4.46
C PRO A 154 16.98 -10.72 5.49
N ALA A 155 18.02 -11.53 5.43
CA ALA A 155 18.23 -12.64 6.35
C ALA A 155 18.58 -12.21 7.79
N ALA A 156 19.18 -11.02 7.97
CA ALA A 156 19.64 -10.54 9.27
C ALA A 156 18.63 -9.64 9.99
N ILE A 157 17.74 -8.97 9.26
CA ILE A 157 16.74 -8.04 9.83
C ILE A 157 15.86 -8.73 10.90
N PRO A 158 15.28 -9.94 10.69
CA PRO A 158 14.35 -10.53 11.66
C PRO A 158 14.93 -10.73 13.06
N ALA A 159 16.24 -10.99 13.17
CA ALA A 159 16.91 -11.21 14.44
C ALA A 159 16.97 -9.94 15.32
N LEU A 160 16.80 -8.76 14.73
CA LEU A 160 16.85 -7.45 15.39
C LEU A 160 15.49 -6.93 15.82
N LEU A 161 14.39 -7.56 15.37
CA LEU A 161 13.03 -7.05 15.52
C LEU A 161 12.28 -7.68 16.68
N SER A 162 11.44 -6.90 17.34
CA SER A 162 10.42 -7.42 18.25
C SER A 162 9.41 -8.33 17.51
N PRO A 163 8.72 -9.25 18.19
CA PRO A 163 7.78 -10.17 17.54
C PRO A 163 6.74 -9.48 16.64
N THR A 164 6.16 -8.37 17.12
CA THR A 164 5.16 -7.60 16.36
C THR A 164 5.75 -7.00 15.10
N VAL A 165 6.87 -6.28 15.20
CA VAL A 165 7.54 -5.65 14.05
C VAL A 165 8.06 -6.69 13.07
N ARG A 166 8.50 -7.85 13.56
CA ARG A 166 8.92 -8.99 12.72
C ARG A 166 7.77 -9.51 11.88
N ARG A 167 6.57 -9.68 12.46
CA ARG A 167 5.38 -10.08 11.71
C ARG A 167 5.09 -9.12 10.57
N ASP A 168 5.11 -7.81 10.82
CA ASP A 168 4.89 -6.79 9.80
C ASP A 168 5.95 -6.85 8.69
N TYR A 169 7.21 -7.06 9.07
CA TYR A 169 8.30 -7.25 8.11
C TYR A 169 8.06 -8.48 7.21
N GLU A 170 7.73 -9.63 7.80
CA GLU A 170 7.51 -10.89 7.08
C GLU A 170 6.35 -10.83 6.10
N LEU A 171 5.28 -10.10 6.43
CA LEU A 171 4.14 -9.88 5.54
C LEU A 171 4.47 -9.05 4.30
N HIS A 172 5.58 -8.29 4.32
CA HIS A 172 5.88 -7.32 3.26
C HIS A 172 7.23 -7.52 2.60
N ARG A 173 8.12 -8.37 3.14
CA ARG A 173 9.52 -8.51 2.69
C ARG A 173 9.68 -8.97 1.23
N ASP A 174 8.68 -9.69 0.71
CA ASP A 174 8.72 -10.25 -0.65
C ASP A 174 8.14 -9.28 -1.71
N ILE A 175 7.80 -8.05 -1.32
CA ILE A 175 7.36 -7.01 -2.26
C ILE A 175 8.59 -6.45 -2.99
N PRO A 176 8.74 -6.66 -4.34
CA PRO A 176 10.00 -6.46 -5.06
C PRO A 176 10.59 -5.05 -5.03
N TRP A 177 9.72 -4.04 -4.89
CA TRP A 177 10.12 -2.61 -4.91
C TRP A 177 10.20 -1.99 -3.51
N LEU A 178 9.95 -2.78 -2.47
CA LEU A 178 9.98 -2.32 -1.08
C LEU A 178 11.32 -2.71 -0.46
N HIS A 179 12.00 -1.73 0.10
CA HIS A 179 13.27 -1.90 0.80
C HIS A 179 13.09 -1.72 2.29
N PHE A 180 13.89 -2.41 3.07
CA PHE A 180 13.86 -2.35 4.53
C PHE A 180 15.22 -1.96 5.08
N LEU A 181 15.22 -1.25 6.19
CA LEU A 181 16.39 -0.94 7.00
C LEU A 181 16.02 -1.00 8.48
N ALA A 182 16.72 -1.85 9.23
CA ALA A 182 16.70 -1.85 10.69
C ALA A 182 17.90 -1.05 11.20
N PHE A 183 17.67 -0.04 12.04
CA PHE A 183 18.74 0.82 12.54
C PHE A 183 18.46 1.29 13.96
N GLY A 184 19.52 1.59 14.70
CA GLY A 184 19.46 2.06 16.07
C GLY A 184 20.49 1.44 16.98
N LYS A 185 20.19 1.33 18.26
CA LYS A 185 20.98 0.58 19.26
C LYS A 185 20.29 -0.75 19.56
N PRO A 186 20.98 -1.76 20.14
CA PRO A 186 20.41 -3.10 20.36
C PRO A 186 19.05 -3.12 21.09
N GLN A 187 18.80 -2.20 22.01
CA GLN A 187 17.56 -2.12 22.79
C GLN A 187 16.56 -1.10 22.20
N ASP A 188 16.90 -0.45 21.09
CA ASP A 188 16.14 0.66 20.52
C ASP A 188 16.26 0.65 18.98
N ILE A 189 15.77 -0.43 18.38
CA ILE A 189 15.81 -0.66 16.93
C ILE A 189 14.53 -0.13 16.29
N CYS A 190 14.71 0.73 15.28
CA CYS A 190 13.67 1.15 14.38
C CYS A 190 13.76 0.39 13.05
N LEU A 191 12.67 -0.22 12.61
CA LEU A 191 12.50 -0.71 11.25
C LEU A 191 11.79 0.35 10.41
N ILE A 192 12.34 0.64 9.24
CA ILE A 192 11.62 1.40 8.20
C ILE A 192 11.41 0.55 6.95
N ALA A 193 10.29 0.81 6.28
CA ALA A 193 10.08 0.38 4.90
C ALA A 193 10.12 1.62 3.99
N TYR A 194 10.84 1.54 2.86
CA TYR A 194 11.02 2.67 1.95
C TYR A 194 11.09 2.25 0.48
N LYS A 195 10.77 3.19 -0.39
CA LYS A 195 10.98 3.09 -1.85
C LYS A 195 12.15 3.96 -2.26
N VAL A 196 12.87 3.51 -3.28
CA VAL A 196 13.86 4.33 -3.97
C VAL A 196 13.20 5.03 -5.15
N GLY A 197 13.48 6.31 -5.31
CA GLY A 197 12.93 7.12 -6.38
C GLY A 197 13.75 8.39 -6.60
N ARG A 198 13.11 9.43 -7.10
CA ARG A 198 13.74 10.75 -7.30
C ARG A 198 12.84 11.84 -6.72
N TRP A 199 13.45 12.80 -6.07
CA TRP A 199 12.82 14.07 -5.71
C TRP A 199 13.49 15.20 -6.48
N LYS A 200 12.70 15.91 -7.30
CA LYS A 200 13.27 16.78 -8.34
C LYS A 200 14.23 15.98 -9.22
N ARG A 201 15.51 16.15 -9.17
CA ARG A 201 16.49 15.36 -9.91
C ARG A 201 17.40 14.49 -9.05
N LEU A 202 17.25 14.59 -7.73
CA LEU A 202 18.10 13.91 -6.77
C LEU A 202 17.59 12.52 -6.43
N PRO A 203 18.47 11.52 -6.28
CA PRO A 203 18.11 10.21 -5.74
C PRO A 203 17.50 10.36 -4.35
N SER A 204 16.37 9.71 -4.11
CA SER A 204 15.58 9.92 -2.89
C SER A 204 15.05 8.61 -2.32
N ALA A 205 15.09 8.49 -0.99
CA ALA A 205 14.29 7.52 -0.26
C ALA A 205 12.92 8.12 0.06
N ARG A 206 11.85 7.36 -0.22
CA ARG A 206 10.53 7.67 0.29
C ARG A 206 10.16 6.67 1.36
N ILE A 207 10.13 7.12 2.61
CA ILE A 207 9.72 6.28 3.75
C ILE A 207 8.21 6.09 3.69
N ILE A 208 7.77 4.84 3.83
CA ILE A 208 6.37 4.42 3.76
C ILE A 208 5.88 3.94 5.12
N HIS A 209 6.79 3.39 5.93
CA HIS A 209 6.47 2.88 7.26
C HIS A 209 7.64 3.12 8.20
N VAL A 210 7.31 3.39 9.46
CA VAL A 210 8.24 3.55 10.59
C VAL A 210 7.68 2.76 11.77
N SER A 211 8.41 1.78 12.29
CA SER A 211 7.94 0.92 13.38
C SER A 211 7.88 1.63 14.73
N ASP A 212 8.76 2.62 14.94
CA ASP A 212 8.84 3.41 16.17
C ASP A 212 9.33 4.84 15.86
N ARG A 213 8.45 5.83 16.09
CA ARG A 213 8.76 7.26 15.81
C ARG A 213 9.86 7.81 16.72
N GLY A 214 9.86 7.39 17.99
CA GLY A 214 10.85 7.84 18.96
C GLY A 214 12.24 7.33 18.59
N ALA A 215 12.37 6.04 18.32
CA ALA A 215 13.62 5.45 17.85
C ALA A 215 14.08 6.03 16.50
N PHE A 216 13.15 6.26 15.57
CA PHE A 216 13.43 6.94 14.31
C PHE A 216 14.08 8.31 14.53
N ALA A 217 13.49 9.14 15.39
CA ALA A 217 14.00 10.49 15.66
C ALA A 217 15.36 10.45 16.36
N ARG A 218 15.51 9.58 17.37
CA ARG A 218 16.78 9.44 18.11
C ARG A 218 17.94 8.97 17.22
N HIS A 219 17.66 8.12 16.25
CA HIS A 219 18.67 7.50 15.39
C HIS A 219 18.69 8.04 13.94
N LEU A 220 18.07 9.20 13.70
CA LEU A 220 17.99 9.81 12.36
C LEU A 220 19.36 10.04 11.71
N SER A 221 20.40 10.30 12.49
CA SER A 221 21.78 10.44 12.00
C SER A 221 22.30 9.15 11.35
N LEU A 222 22.00 7.99 11.94
CA LEU A 222 22.39 6.69 11.36
C LEU A 222 21.70 6.45 10.02
N LEU A 223 20.41 6.79 9.94
CA LEU A 223 19.63 6.69 8.72
C LEU A 223 20.18 7.58 7.61
N ARG A 224 20.43 8.86 7.90
CA ARG A 224 20.95 9.85 6.93
C ARG A 224 22.30 9.41 6.37
N ASN A 225 23.22 8.98 7.23
CA ASN A 225 24.52 8.47 6.82
C ASN A 225 24.39 7.19 5.96
N HIS A 226 23.54 6.25 6.35
CA HIS A 226 23.31 5.03 5.57
C HIS A 226 22.74 5.35 4.18
N PHE A 227 21.74 6.21 4.11
CA PHE A 227 21.14 6.57 2.83
C PHE A 227 22.13 7.32 1.93
N LEU A 228 22.89 8.27 2.45
CA LEU A 228 23.87 9.00 1.65
C LEU A 228 25.07 8.13 1.26
N LEU A 229 25.76 7.56 2.26
CA LEU A 229 27.08 6.97 2.06
C LEU A 229 27.02 5.52 1.53
N VAL A 230 25.94 4.79 1.86
CA VAL A 230 25.82 3.38 1.44
C VAL A 230 24.87 3.22 0.25
N LYS A 231 23.77 3.98 0.20
CA LYS A 231 22.75 3.86 -0.85
C LYS A 231 22.82 4.95 -1.91
N GLY A 232 23.63 5.99 -1.74
CA GLY A 232 23.74 7.12 -2.67
C GLY A 232 22.45 7.97 -2.77
N LEU A 233 21.60 7.94 -1.75
CA LEU A 233 20.33 8.66 -1.71
C LEU A 233 20.54 10.02 -1.06
N ALA A 234 20.45 11.09 -1.83
CA ALA A 234 20.74 12.46 -1.40
C ALA A 234 19.62 13.04 -0.53
N THR A 235 18.39 12.60 -0.69
CA THR A 235 17.22 13.13 0.03
C THR A 235 16.36 12.01 0.60
N THR A 236 15.59 12.35 1.65
CA THR A 236 14.57 11.47 2.23
C THR A 236 13.27 12.23 2.32
N SER A 237 12.16 11.57 1.96
CA SER A 237 10.81 12.08 2.17
C SER A 237 10.02 11.13 3.08
N ILE A 238 9.21 11.70 3.98
CA ILE A 238 8.38 10.98 4.93
C ILE A 238 7.08 11.73 5.17
N GLU A 239 5.96 11.04 5.32
CA GLU A 239 4.73 11.68 5.78
C GLU A 239 4.83 12.03 7.26
N THR A 240 4.40 13.23 7.65
CA THR A 240 4.54 13.74 9.03
C THR A 240 3.64 13.04 10.04
N ARG A 241 2.66 12.29 9.56
CA ARG A 241 1.77 11.48 10.41
C ARG A 241 2.33 10.10 10.82
N PHE A 242 3.49 9.74 10.30
CA PHE A 242 4.25 8.56 10.76
C PHE A 242 5.03 8.87 12.02
#